data_9185cfc27656b8df23edeb7c76eee02d
#
_entry.id   9185cfc27656b8df23edeb7c76eee02d
#
_cell.length_a   1.000
_cell.length_b   1.000
_cell.length_c   1.000
_cell.angle_alpha   90.00
_cell.angle_beta   90.00
_cell.angle_gamma   90.00
#
_symmetry.space_group_name_H-M   'P 1'
#
loop_
_entity.id
_entity.type
_entity.pdbx_description
1 polymer ?
#
loop_
_entity_poly.entity_id
_entity_poly.type
_entity_poly.pdbx_seq_one_letter_code
_entity_poly.pdbx_strand_id
1 'polypeptide(L)'
;MSLTSMCITATAMCCVTLAWSLHRASRWRSWAVTAWARPRCSEAWWACCRPAAAASTLAGQELTGSKSYERVAAGVGFVPQGRMIFPYLSVEENILSGMQGAPAAPIPDYVYEYFPVLFEMRRRKGGNLSGGQQQQLAIARALVSNPKVLILDEPTEGIQPSIIKDIAKALNLLKKERGFSLIVSEQVLSFAMAVADRYLIIEKGEFVHSEVRETVDRERILRYLTI
;
A
#
# COMPACT_ATOMS: atom_id res chain seq x y z
N MET A 1 -14.79 21.36 0.37
CA MET A 1 -14.04 20.08 0.29
C MET A 1 -14.64 19.28 -0.85
N SER A 2 -14.05 19.35 -2.01
CA SER A 2 -14.58 18.70 -3.21
C SER A 2 -14.11 17.23 -3.21
N LEU A 3 -15.04 16.33 -3.00
CA LEU A 3 -14.88 14.91 -3.28
C LEU A 3 -15.07 14.74 -4.79
N THR A 4 -14.00 14.77 -5.53
CA THR A 4 -14.07 14.44 -6.95
C THR A 4 -14.02 12.93 -7.06
N SER A 5 -15.14 12.37 -7.44
CA SER A 5 -15.37 10.96 -7.60
C SER A 5 -14.59 10.41 -8.78
N MET A 6 -14.03 9.28 -8.60
CA MET A 6 -13.44 8.40 -9.56
C MET A 6 -14.43 7.32 -9.88
N CYS A 7 -14.96 7.30 -11.03
CA CYS A 7 -15.85 6.27 -11.47
C CYS A 7 -15.15 5.32 -12.42
N ILE A 8 -15.30 4.06 -12.25
CA ILE A 8 -14.93 3.05 -13.22
C ILE A 8 -16.20 2.36 -13.68
N THR A 9 -16.46 2.51 -14.94
CA THR A 9 -17.59 1.85 -15.59
C THR A 9 -17.38 0.35 -15.68
N ALA A 10 -18.42 -0.32 -15.32
CA ALA A 10 -18.59 -1.74 -15.24
C ALA A 10 -18.38 -2.47 -16.56
N THR A 11 -17.60 -3.48 -16.54
CA THR A 11 -18.15 -4.84 -16.72
C THR A 11 -17.32 -5.79 -15.86
N ALA A 12 -17.02 -5.46 -14.75
CA ALA A 12 -16.43 -6.11 -13.60
C ALA A 12 -15.64 -5.07 -12.83
N MET A 13 -16.35 -4.41 -12.04
CA MET A 13 -16.09 -4.21 -10.62
C MET A 13 -14.72 -3.87 -10.14
N CYS A 14 -14.72 -2.84 -9.47
CA CYS A 14 -13.82 -2.27 -8.51
C CYS A 14 -13.15 -1.00 -8.92
N CYS A 15 -13.66 0.02 -8.35
CA CYS A 15 -12.98 1.28 -8.34
C CYS A 15 -13.05 1.96 -7.04
N VAL A 16 -11.90 2.19 -6.56
CA VAL A 16 -11.70 3.13 -5.49
C VAL A 16 -11.25 4.43 -6.08
N THR A 17 -12.06 5.42 -5.88
CA THR A 17 -11.63 6.77 -6.14
C THR A 17 -11.17 7.42 -4.87
N LEU A 18 -9.95 7.85 -4.93
CA LEU A 18 -9.40 8.75 -3.97
C LEU A 18 -8.98 10.02 -4.69
N ALA A 19 -9.82 11.04 -4.63
CA ALA A 19 -9.38 12.38 -4.96
C ALA A 19 -8.67 12.96 -3.75
N TRP A 20 -7.41 13.30 -3.92
CA TRP A 20 -6.58 13.88 -2.89
C TRP A 20 -5.92 15.14 -3.40
N SER A 21 -6.17 16.22 -2.70
CA SER A 21 -5.19 17.27 -2.60
C SER A 21 -4.39 17.04 -1.32
N LEU A 22 -3.21 16.48 -1.44
CA LEU A 22 -2.25 16.48 -0.35
C LEU A 22 -1.72 17.89 -0.22
N HIS A 23 -2.40 18.71 0.58
CA HIS A 23 -1.87 20.02 0.98
C HIS A 23 -0.72 19.79 1.97
N ARG A 24 0.41 20.42 1.70
CA ARG A 24 1.48 20.59 2.68
C ARG A 24 0.90 21.14 3.98
N ALA A 25 1.28 20.52 5.05
CA ALA A 25 0.97 20.85 6.44
C ALA A 25 -0.28 20.18 6.98
N SER A 26 0.01 19.35 7.94
CA SER A 26 -0.81 18.77 8.98
C SER A 26 -1.31 17.34 8.76
N ARG A 27 -0.61 16.47 9.47
CA ARG A 27 -1.02 15.15 9.95
C ARG A 27 -1.14 14.04 8.90
N TRP A 28 -0.25 13.13 9.02
CA TRP A 28 -0.15 11.77 8.49
C TRP A 28 -1.49 11.06 8.50
N ARG A 29 -1.98 10.64 7.35
CA ARG A 29 -3.23 9.89 7.25
C ARG A 29 -2.98 8.56 6.56
N SER A 30 -3.33 7.47 7.21
CA SER A 30 -3.44 6.15 6.62
C SER A 30 -4.91 5.81 6.35
N TRP A 31 -5.13 5.05 5.30
CA TRP A 31 -6.45 4.62 4.88
C TRP A 31 -6.45 3.12 4.71
N ALA A 32 -7.44 2.46 5.26
CA ALA A 32 -7.73 1.08 4.93
C ALA A 32 -8.99 1.03 4.08
N VAL A 33 -8.91 0.27 3.03
CA VAL A 33 -10.04 -0.01 2.17
C VAL A 33 -10.33 -1.50 2.32
N THR A 34 -11.48 -1.82 2.88
CA THR A 34 -11.94 -3.20 2.92
C THR A 34 -12.87 -3.42 1.76
N ALA A 35 -12.50 -4.32 0.87
CA ALA A 35 -13.28 -4.59 -0.33
C ALA A 35 -13.66 -6.05 -0.42
N TRP A 36 -14.94 -6.29 -0.59
CA TRP A 36 -15.49 -7.61 -0.99
C TRP A 36 -15.69 -7.69 -2.51
N ALA A 37 -15.02 -6.89 -3.28
CA ALA A 37 -15.07 -6.89 -4.71
C ALA A 37 -13.70 -7.21 -5.28
N ARG A 38 -13.49 -8.45 -5.62
CA ARG A 38 -12.32 -8.94 -6.37
C ARG A 38 -12.29 -8.43 -7.80
N PRO A 39 -11.19 -8.54 -8.44
CA PRO A 39 -9.80 -8.11 -8.17
C PRO A 39 -9.43 -7.02 -9.15
N ARG A 40 -8.73 -6.00 -8.80
CA ARG A 40 -8.05 -5.04 -9.72
C ARG A 40 -8.10 -3.57 -9.35
N CYS A 41 -8.48 -3.21 -8.12
CA CYS A 41 -8.34 -1.81 -7.69
C CYS A 41 -6.89 -1.35 -7.67
N SER A 42 -6.01 -2.22 -7.21
CA SER A 42 -4.57 -1.99 -7.21
C SER A 42 -3.98 -1.93 -8.62
N GLU A 43 -4.45 -2.78 -9.54
CA GLU A 43 -4.02 -2.78 -10.94
C GLU A 43 -4.47 -1.53 -11.69
N ALA A 44 -5.64 -0.98 -11.37
CA ALA A 44 -6.10 0.27 -11.96
C ALA A 44 -5.21 1.46 -11.55
N TRP A 45 -4.70 1.46 -10.33
CA TRP A 45 -3.72 2.45 -9.88
C TRP A 45 -2.36 2.24 -10.53
N TRP A 46 -1.99 1.00 -10.83
CA TRP A 46 -0.69 0.66 -11.38
C TRP A 46 -0.60 0.74 -12.90
N ALA A 47 -1.63 1.14 -13.61
CA ALA A 47 -1.55 1.43 -15.05
C ALA A 47 -2.14 0.41 -16.03
N CYS A 48 -2.75 -0.68 -15.58
CA CYS A 48 -3.32 -1.64 -16.53
C CYS A 48 -4.73 -1.28 -17.01
N CYS A 49 -5.46 -0.45 -16.28
CA CYS A 49 -6.76 0.05 -16.72
C CYS A 49 -6.75 1.57 -16.81
N ARG A 50 -7.02 2.14 -17.96
CA ARG A 50 -7.30 3.57 -18.11
C ARG A 50 -8.67 3.86 -17.51
N PRO A 51 -8.78 4.57 -16.40
CA PRO A 51 -10.07 5.07 -15.96
C PRO A 51 -10.51 6.15 -16.96
N ALA A 52 -11.64 5.92 -17.61
CA ALA A 52 -12.13 6.79 -18.67
C ALA A 52 -12.52 8.22 -18.20
N ALA A 53 -12.51 8.49 -16.88
CA ALA A 53 -13.09 9.74 -16.38
C ALA A 53 -12.49 10.30 -15.08
N ALA A 54 -11.40 9.77 -14.53
CA ALA A 54 -10.88 10.26 -13.25
C ALA A 54 -9.45 10.74 -13.31
N ALA A 55 -9.21 11.96 -12.87
CA ALA A 55 -7.90 12.52 -12.69
C ALA A 55 -7.27 11.99 -11.40
N SER A 56 -6.05 11.48 -11.45
CA SER A 56 -5.24 11.14 -10.28
C SER A 56 -4.14 12.18 -10.12
N THR A 57 -4.08 12.78 -8.93
CA THR A 57 -3.05 13.77 -8.61
C THR A 57 -2.29 13.38 -7.35
N LEU A 58 -0.98 13.58 -7.33
CA LEU A 58 -0.14 13.41 -6.17
C LEU A 58 0.68 14.67 -5.94
N ALA A 59 0.52 15.30 -4.78
CA ALA A 59 1.22 16.55 -4.43
C ALA A 59 1.10 17.66 -5.50
N GLY A 60 -0.07 17.76 -6.14
CA GLY A 60 -0.35 18.75 -7.20
C GLY A 60 0.10 18.32 -8.61
N GLN A 61 0.82 17.22 -8.75
CA GLN A 61 1.20 16.65 -10.04
C GLN A 61 0.11 15.70 -10.54
N GLU A 62 -0.35 15.90 -11.76
CA GLU A 62 -1.28 14.98 -12.41
C GLU A 62 -0.57 13.71 -12.85
N LEU A 63 -1.16 12.56 -12.49
CA LEU A 63 -0.66 11.23 -12.82
C LEU A 63 -1.62 10.46 -13.74
N THR A 64 -2.68 11.09 -14.21
CA THR A 64 -3.66 10.48 -15.11
C THR A 64 -2.96 10.10 -16.42
N GLY A 65 -3.08 8.83 -16.81
CA GLY A 65 -2.40 8.34 -18.01
C GLY A 65 -0.89 8.12 -17.89
N SER A 66 -0.27 8.48 -16.77
CA SER A 66 1.16 8.23 -16.52
C SER A 66 1.46 6.74 -16.49
N LYS A 67 2.62 6.37 -17.03
CA LYS A 67 3.14 5.01 -16.99
C LYS A 67 3.58 4.65 -15.55
N SER A 68 3.69 3.35 -15.25
CA SER A 68 4.04 2.87 -13.91
C SER A 68 5.34 3.47 -13.39
N TYR A 69 6.38 3.54 -14.20
CA TYR A 69 7.67 4.10 -13.78
C TYR A 69 7.61 5.61 -13.51
N GLU A 70 6.76 6.36 -14.23
CA GLU A 70 6.52 7.79 -13.98
C GLU A 70 5.81 8.01 -12.66
N ARG A 71 4.86 7.13 -12.30
CA ARG A 71 4.19 7.16 -10.99
C ARG A 71 5.16 6.87 -9.86
N VAL A 72 6.06 5.89 -10.04
CA VAL A 72 7.11 5.61 -9.07
C VAL A 72 8.04 6.82 -8.92
N ALA A 73 8.46 7.43 -10.02
CA ALA A 73 9.29 8.64 -10.00
C ALA A 73 8.60 9.84 -9.33
N ALA A 74 7.26 9.92 -9.41
CA ALA A 74 6.47 10.94 -8.71
C ALA A 74 6.35 10.69 -7.20
N GLY A 75 6.70 9.49 -6.73
CA GLY A 75 6.68 9.10 -5.32
C GLY A 75 5.56 8.13 -4.94
N VAL A 76 5.07 7.31 -5.87
CA VAL A 76 4.14 6.21 -5.56
C VAL A 76 4.93 4.94 -5.31
N GLY A 77 4.87 4.41 -4.08
CA GLY A 77 5.32 3.06 -3.75
C GLY A 77 4.14 2.09 -3.82
N PHE A 78 4.35 0.91 -4.39
CA PHE A 78 3.30 -0.10 -4.52
C PHE A 78 3.79 -1.50 -4.19
N VAL A 79 3.02 -2.20 -3.37
CA VAL A 79 3.20 -3.62 -3.07
C VAL A 79 1.93 -4.34 -3.48
N PRO A 80 1.96 -5.10 -4.59
CA PRO A 80 0.80 -5.83 -5.09
C PRO A 80 0.51 -7.08 -4.24
N GLN A 81 -0.70 -7.59 -4.38
CA GLN A 81 -1.06 -8.92 -3.91
C GLN A 81 -0.04 -9.95 -4.46
N GLY A 82 0.33 -10.94 -3.65
CA GLY A 82 1.34 -11.93 -4.04
C GLY A 82 2.79 -11.43 -3.97
N ARG A 83 3.04 -10.22 -3.41
CA ARG A 83 4.37 -9.68 -3.06
C ARG A 83 5.27 -9.34 -4.24
N MET A 84 5.23 -10.12 -5.32
CA MET A 84 6.02 -9.99 -6.56
C MET A 84 7.50 -9.71 -6.32
N ILE A 85 8.12 -10.44 -5.38
CA ILE A 85 9.57 -10.41 -5.17
C ILE A 85 10.29 -11.14 -6.30
N PHE A 86 11.58 -10.86 -6.47
CA PHE A 86 12.44 -11.61 -7.38
C PHE A 86 13.00 -12.85 -6.67
N PRO A 87 12.50 -14.06 -6.96
CA PRO A 87 12.83 -15.26 -6.17
C PRO A 87 14.29 -15.69 -6.28
N TYR A 88 14.95 -15.38 -7.38
CA TYR A 88 16.33 -15.77 -7.66
C TYR A 88 17.36 -14.73 -7.19
N LEU A 89 16.96 -13.50 -6.98
CA LEU A 89 17.79 -12.45 -6.39
C LEU A 89 17.88 -12.64 -4.87
N SER A 90 19.00 -12.22 -4.29
CA SER A 90 19.14 -12.11 -2.85
C SER A 90 18.18 -11.07 -2.26
N VAL A 91 18.01 -11.08 -0.94
CA VAL A 91 17.23 -10.06 -0.23
C VAL A 91 17.81 -8.67 -0.51
N GLU A 92 19.12 -8.51 -0.43
CA GLU A 92 19.80 -7.25 -0.69
C GLU A 92 19.58 -6.76 -2.12
N GLU A 93 19.75 -7.62 -3.13
CA GLU A 93 19.48 -7.29 -4.54
C GLU A 93 18.01 -6.95 -4.79
N ASN A 94 17.06 -7.64 -4.14
CA ASN A 94 15.64 -7.29 -4.20
C ASN A 94 15.39 -5.87 -3.68
N ILE A 95 15.99 -5.49 -2.54
CA ILE A 95 15.84 -4.16 -1.98
C ILE A 95 16.45 -3.12 -2.92
N LEU A 96 17.69 -3.35 -3.38
CA LEU A 96 18.39 -2.46 -4.32
C LEU A 96 17.60 -2.24 -5.61
N SER A 97 16.87 -3.24 -6.10
CA SER A 97 16.04 -3.10 -7.30
C SER A 97 14.91 -2.08 -7.15
N GLY A 98 14.52 -1.72 -5.93
CA GLY A 98 13.52 -0.69 -5.62
C GLY A 98 14.10 0.73 -5.56
N MET A 99 15.42 0.87 -5.53
CA MET A 99 16.06 2.18 -5.44
C MET A 99 15.99 2.93 -6.76
N GLN A 100 15.65 4.21 -6.69
CA GLN A 100 15.70 5.11 -7.84
C GLN A 100 17.01 5.90 -7.81
N GLY A 101 17.68 6.03 -8.95
CA GLY A 101 18.88 6.86 -9.08
C GLY A 101 20.18 6.07 -9.16
N ALA A 102 21.23 6.52 -8.49
CA ALA A 102 22.56 5.96 -8.64
C ALA A 102 22.66 4.49 -8.16
N PRO A 103 23.14 3.59 -9.01
CA PRO A 103 23.23 2.15 -8.69
C PRO A 103 24.15 1.80 -7.51
N ALA A 104 24.89 2.77 -6.99
CA ALA A 104 25.90 2.58 -5.94
C ALA A 104 25.52 3.12 -4.56
N ALA A 105 24.29 3.59 -4.38
CA ALA A 105 23.86 4.06 -3.07
C ALA A 105 23.61 2.86 -2.13
N PRO A 106 24.08 2.90 -0.86
CA PRO A 106 23.79 1.86 0.10
C PRO A 106 22.31 1.84 0.46
N ILE A 107 21.83 0.65 0.85
CA ILE A 107 20.48 0.52 1.40
C ILE A 107 20.42 1.37 2.67
N PRO A 108 19.40 2.25 2.81
CA PRO A 108 19.26 3.06 4.01
C PRO A 108 19.08 2.23 5.27
N ASP A 109 19.74 2.62 6.36
CA ASP A 109 19.80 1.86 7.62
C ASP A 109 18.43 1.58 8.21
N TYR A 110 17.48 2.54 8.08
CA TYR A 110 16.12 2.37 8.59
C TYR A 110 15.40 1.13 8.05
N VAL A 111 15.76 0.64 6.85
CA VAL A 111 15.16 -0.57 6.28
C VAL A 111 15.46 -1.77 7.17
N TYR A 112 16.69 -1.89 7.63
CA TYR A 112 17.11 -2.98 8.50
C TYR A 112 16.75 -2.75 9.97
N GLU A 113 16.62 -1.51 10.40
CA GLU A 113 16.11 -1.17 11.74
C GLU A 113 14.66 -1.63 11.92
N TYR A 114 13.82 -1.41 10.91
CA TYR A 114 12.41 -1.81 10.96
C TYR A 114 12.14 -3.25 10.53
N PHE A 115 13.04 -3.84 9.73
CA PHE A 115 12.95 -5.23 9.29
C PHE A 115 14.29 -5.97 9.53
N PRO A 116 14.68 -6.19 10.79
CA PRO A 116 16.01 -6.74 11.12
C PRO A 116 16.25 -8.13 10.52
N VAL A 117 15.21 -8.94 10.36
CA VAL A 117 15.28 -10.25 9.70
C VAL A 117 15.82 -10.15 8.26
N LEU A 118 15.59 -9.04 7.57
CA LEU A 118 16.11 -8.85 6.22
C LEU A 118 17.63 -8.64 6.22
N PHE A 119 18.18 -8.03 7.25
CA PHE A 119 19.63 -7.92 7.40
C PHE A 119 20.28 -9.27 7.67
N GLU A 120 19.72 -10.07 8.57
CA GLU A 120 20.19 -11.41 8.88
C GLU A 120 20.20 -12.31 7.62
N MET A 121 19.20 -12.13 6.78
CA MET A 121 18.98 -12.93 5.57
C MET A 121 19.43 -12.26 4.27
N ARG A 122 20.17 -11.14 4.34
CA ARG A 122 20.49 -10.29 3.17
C ARG A 122 21.11 -11.03 1.98
N ARG A 123 21.86 -12.11 2.24
CA ARG A 123 22.49 -12.93 1.20
C ARG A 123 21.63 -14.11 0.73
N ARG A 124 20.49 -14.37 1.37
CA ARG A 124 19.57 -15.42 0.96
C ARG A 124 18.77 -15.01 -0.27
N LYS A 125 18.45 -15.98 -1.12
CA LYS A 125 17.51 -15.77 -2.24
C LYS A 125 16.12 -15.50 -1.70
N GLY A 126 15.42 -14.54 -2.31
CA GLY A 126 14.06 -14.14 -1.94
C GLY A 126 13.06 -15.30 -1.93
N GLY A 127 13.19 -16.23 -2.89
CA GLY A 127 12.34 -17.42 -2.96
C GLY A 127 12.46 -18.40 -1.78
N ASN A 128 13.56 -18.33 -1.02
CA ASN A 128 13.81 -19.19 0.14
C ASN A 128 13.31 -18.58 1.47
N LEU A 129 12.66 -17.45 1.42
CA LEU A 129 12.07 -16.79 2.58
C LEU A 129 10.67 -17.32 2.89
N SER A 130 10.25 -17.25 4.15
CA SER A 130 8.85 -17.49 4.52
C SER A 130 7.93 -16.41 3.93
N GLY A 131 6.62 -16.70 3.84
CA GLY A 131 5.66 -15.73 3.30
C GLY A 131 5.68 -14.37 4.02
N GLY A 132 5.82 -14.35 5.34
CA GLY A 132 5.93 -13.12 6.11
C GLY A 132 7.24 -12.35 5.85
N GLN A 133 8.36 -13.05 5.68
CA GLN A 133 9.64 -12.45 5.33
C GLN A 133 9.63 -11.90 3.90
N GLN A 134 8.98 -12.59 2.97
CA GLN A 134 8.79 -12.10 1.60
C GLN A 134 7.94 -10.83 1.59
N GLN A 135 6.92 -10.74 2.45
CA GLN A 135 6.09 -9.54 2.58
C GLN A 135 6.91 -8.35 3.13
N GLN A 136 7.70 -8.58 4.18
CA GLN A 136 8.61 -7.57 4.69
C GLN A 136 9.60 -7.12 3.61
N LEU A 137 10.14 -8.04 2.81
CA LEU A 137 11.01 -7.75 1.69
C LEU A 137 10.33 -6.90 0.61
N ALA A 138 9.09 -7.22 0.24
CA ALA A 138 8.31 -6.46 -0.73
C ALA A 138 8.03 -5.02 -0.25
N ILE A 139 7.69 -4.87 1.04
CA ILE A 139 7.48 -3.56 1.67
C ILE A 139 8.80 -2.78 1.71
N ALA A 140 9.90 -3.40 2.15
CA ALA A 140 11.23 -2.78 2.19
C ALA A 140 11.66 -2.28 0.81
N ARG A 141 11.48 -3.10 -0.24
CA ARG A 141 11.76 -2.73 -1.63
C ARG A 141 10.94 -1.52 -2.10
N ALA A 142 9.69 -1.39 -1.68
CA ALA A 142 8.88 -0.23 -2.02
C ALA A 142 9.28 1.02 -1.22
N LEU A 143 9.74 0.86 0.01
CA LEU A 143 10.12 1.97 0.90
C LEU A 143 11.46 2.62 0.52
N VAL A 144 12.42 1.87 -0.05
CA VAL A 144 13.74 2.43 -0.41
C VAL A 144 13.66 3.49 -1.50
N SER A 145 12.59 3.54 -2.28
CA SER A 145 12.31 4.64 -3.22
C SER A 145 11.90 5.95 -2.53
N ASN A 146 11.81 5.96 -1.20
CA ASN A 146 11.34 7.09 -0.39
C ASN A 146 9.98 7.65 -0.87
N PRO A 147 8.92 6.82 -0.91
CA PRO A 147 7.65 7.19 -1.52
C PRO A 147 6.93 8.28 -0.71
N LYS A 148 6.15 9.13 -1.40
CA LYS A 148 5.18 10.06 -0.78
C LYS A 148 3.91 9.34 -0.36
N VAL A 149 3.54 8.29 -1.11
CA VAL A 149 2.41 7.41 -0.80
C VAL A 149 2.84 5.96 -1.02
N LEU A 150 2.57 5.11 -0.04
CA LEU A 150 2.76 3.67 -0.11
C LEU A 150 1.40 2.99 -0.21
N ILE A 151 1.22 2.17 -1.24
CA ILE A 151 -0.01 1.41 -1.48
C ILE A 151 0.31 -0.06 -1.25
N LEU A 152 -0.47 -0.71 -0.38
CA LEU A 152 -0.37 -2.13 -0.07
C LEU A 152 -1.67 -2.83 -0.45
N ASP A 153 -1.58 -3.89 -1.22
CA ASP A 153 -2.71 -4.70 -1.64
C ASP A 153 -2.67 -6.07 -0.97
N GLU A 154 -3.65 -6.34 -0.13
CA GLU A 154 -3.78 -7.55 0.70
C GLU A 154 -2.46 -7.97 1.39
N PRO A 155 -1.82 -7.05 2.14
CA PRO A 155 -0.49 -7.30 2.70
C PRO A 155 -0.43 -8.41 3.75
N THR A 156 -1.56 -8.90 4.24
CA THR A 156 -1.63 -9.95 5.27
C THR A 156 -1.91 -11.34 4.74
N GLU A 157 -2.14 -11.47 3.42
CA GLU A 157 -2.50 -12.76 2.81
C GLU A 157 -1.43 -13.84 3.04
N GLY A 158 -1.85 -14.97 3.64
CA GLY A 158 -0.97 -16.12 3.89
C GLY A 158 0.17 -15.85 4.88
N ILE A 159 -0.02 -14.92 5.81
CA ILE A 159 0.99 -14.54 6.81
C ILE A 159 0.52 -14.88 8.23
N GLN A 160 1.46 -15.30 9.06
CA GLN A 160 1.19 -15.61 10.46
C GLN A 160 0.81 -14.34 11.26
N PRO A 161 -0.13 -14.44 12.22
CA PRO A 161 -0.61 -13.28 12.99
C PRO A 161 0.47 -12.48 13.75
N SER A 162 1.54 -13.15 14.18
CA SER A 162 2.68 -12.47 14.82
C SER A 162 3.38 -11.52 13.86
N ILE A 163 3.70 -11.99 12.65
CA ILE A 163 4.37 -11.19 11.62
C ILE A 163 3.46 -10.03 11.14
N ILE A 164 2.15 -10.27 11.06
CA ILE A 164 1.18 -9.21 10.72
C ILE A 164 1.27 -8.05 11.73
N LYS A 165 1.36 -8.36 13.03
CA LYS A 165 1.54 -7.35 14.08
C LYS A 165 2.85 -6.59 13.96
N ASP A 166 3.94 -7.29 13.64
CA ASP A 166 5.25 -6.68 13.46
C ASP A 166 5.26 -5.73 12.25
N ILE A 167 4.66 -6.16 11.13
CA ILE A 167 4.49 -5.30 9.94
C ILE A 167 3.65 -4.05 10.27
N ALA A 168 2.53 -4.21 10.99
CA ALA A 168 1.68 -3.09 11.38
C ALA A 168 2.44 -2.08 12.26
N LYS A 169 3.23 -2.59 13.22
CA LYS A 169 4.07 -1.77 14.10
C LYS A 169 5.12 -1.00 13.31
N ALA A 170 5.86 -1.69 12.43
CA ALA A 170 6.89 -1.10 11.58
C ALA A 170 6.30 0.00 10.68
N LEU A 171 5.16 -0.27 10.01
CA LEU A 171 4.49 0.71 9.14
C LEU A 171 4.04 1.95 9.90
N ASN A 172 3.50 1.82 11.12
CA ASN A 172 3.08 2.95 11.93
C ASN A 172 4.25 3.84 12.36
N LEU A 173 5.38 3.24 12.73
CA LEU A 173 6.58 3.97 13.09
C LEU A 173 7.17 4.68 11.86
N LEU A 174 7.37 3.93 10.78
CA LEU A 174 7.90 4.47 9.52
C LEU A 174 7.02 5.59 8.95
N LYS A 175 5.70 5.43 8.97
CA LYS A 175 4.74 6.48 8.57
C LYS A 175 4.95 7.76 9.37
N LYS A 176 5.16 7.63 10.68
CA LYS A 176 5.37 8.77 11.59
C LYS A 176 6.71 9.46 11.35
N GLU A 177 7.77 8.71 11.13
CA GLU A 177 9.14 9.23 10.97
C GLU A 177 9.43 9.71 9.56
N ARG A 178 9.02 8.97 8.55
CA ARG A 178 9.37 9.22 7.15
C ARG A 178 8.35 10.08 6.41
N GLY A 179 7.16 10.19 6.93
CA GLY A 179 6.22 11.13 6.42
C GLY A 179 5.52 10.76 5.13
N PHE A 180 5.27 9.52 4.86
CA PHE A 180 4.46 9.09 3.73
C PHE A 180 3.01 8.81 4.13
N SER A 181 2.12 8.89 3.15
CA SER A 181 0.74 8.42 3.30
C SER A 181 0.66 6.93 3.02
N LEU A 182 -0.17 6.21 3.77
CA LEU A 182 -0.37 4.77 3.59
C LEU A 182 -1.80 4.51 3.10
N ILE A 183 -1.92 3.76 2.00
CA ILE A 183 -3.18 3.22 1.50
C ILE A 183 -3.10 1.70 1.58
N VAL A 184 -4.09 1.08 2.18
CA VAL A 184 -4.15 -0.38 2.31
C VAL A 184 -5.49 -0.88 1.79
N SER A 185 -5.45 -1.85 0.89
CA SER A 185 -6.57 -2.70 0.54
C SER A 185 -6.47 -3.97 1.36
N GLU A 186 -7.47 -4.28 2.21
CA GLU A 186 -7.34 -5.37 3.18
C GLU A 186 -8.70 -5.89 3.62
N GLN A 187 -8.80 -7.20 3.82
CA GLN A 187 -9.99 -7.89 4.33
C GLN A 187 -9.84 -8.21 5.83
N VAL A 188 -8.61 -8.28 6.34
CA VAL A 188 -8.33 -8.55 7.76
C VAL A 188 -8.52 -7.26 8.55
N LEU A 189 -9.71 -7.07 9.10
CA LEU A 189 -10.10 -5.87 9.84
C LEU A 189 -9.12 -5.51 10.98
N SER A 190 -8.56 -6.51 11.67
CA SER A 190 -7.61 -6.25 12.77
C SER A 190 -6.33 -5.54 12.31
N PHE A 191 -5.83 -5.87 11.11
CA PHE A 191 -4.69 -5.18 10.52
C PHE A 191 -5.09 -3.77 10.04
N ALA A 192 -6.21 -3.66 9.33
CA ALA A 192 -6.73 -2.38 8.88
C ALA A 192 -6.89 -1.41 10.07
N MET A 193 -7.48 -1.87 11.18
CA MET A 193 -7.65 -1.07 12.41
C MET A 193 -6.31 -0.71 13.08
N ALA A 194 -5.29 -1.54 12.92
CA ALA A 194 -3.98 -1.25 13.50
C ALA A 194 -3.24 -0.13 12.76
N VAL A 195 -3.41 0.01 11.43
CA VAL A 195 -2.60 0.91 10.60
C VAL A 195 -3.33 2.12 10.03
N ALA A 196 -4.67 2.05 9.90
CA ALA A 196 -5.46 3.09 9.26
C ALA A 196 -5.99 4.15 10.23
N ASP A 197 -6.07 5.40 9.74
CA ASP A 197 -6.69 6.52 10.43
C ASP A 197 -8.11 6.78 9.90
N ARG A 198 -8.42 6.24 8.72
CA ARG A 198 -9.73 6.33 8.08
C ARG A 198 -10.06 5.06 7.30
N TYR A 199 -11.33 4.68 7.32
CA TYR A 199 -11.85 3.47 6.69
C TYR A 199 -12.82 3.84 5.59
N LEU A 200 -12.71 3.16 4.46
CA LEU A 200 -13.64 3.22 3.35
C LEU A 200 -14.10 1.80 3.06
N ILE A 201 -15.39 1.58 3.09
CA ILE A 201 -15.96 0.27 2.77
C ILE A 201 -16.51 0.34 1.35
N ILE A 202 -16.11 -0.66 0.56
CA ILE A 202 -16.54 -0.80 -0.82
C ILE A 202 -17.34 -2.09 -0.93
N GLU A 203 -18.53 -1.96 -1.49
CA GLU A 203 -19.38 -3.10 -1.84
C GLU A 203 -19.80 -2.95 -3.29
N LYS A 204 -19.62 -4.03 -4.09
CA LYS A 204 -19.98 -4.05 -5.52
C LYS A 204 -19.43 -2.88 -6.34
N GLY A 205 -18.25 -2.38 -5.97
CA GLY A 205 -17.57 -1.29 -6.67
C GLY A 205 -17.98 0.12 -6.22
N GLU A 206 -18.86 0.25 -5.23
CA GLU A 206 -19.32 1.53 -4.70
C GLU A 206 -18.88 1.75 -3.26
N PHE A 207 -18.63 3.01 -2.89
CA PHE A 207 -18.37 3.37 -1.50
C PHE A 207 -19.68 3.38 -0.72
N VAL A 208 -19.86 2.38 0.14
CA VAL A 208 -21.06 2.26 0.97
C VAL A 208 -20.92 2.91 2.33
N HIS A 209 -19.68 3.06 2.84
CA HIS A 209 -19.44 3.63 4.15
C HIS A 209 -18.06 4.27 4.26
N SER A 210 -17.96 5.34 5.07
CA SER A 210 -16.69 6.00 5.41
C SER A 210 -16.69 6.41 6.86
N GLU A 211 -15.66 6.01 7.59
CA GLU A 211 -15.50 6.32 9.02
C GLU A 211 -14.06 6.72 9.35
N VAL A 212 -13.88 7.49 10.41
CA VAL A 212 -12.56 7.83 10.95
C VAL A 212 -12.28 6.99 12.18
N ARG A 213 -10.99 6.78 12.50
CA ARG A 213 -10.54 5.93 13.59
C ARG A 213 -11.15 6.28 14.96
N GLU A 214 -11.37 7.58 15.19
CA GLU A 214 -11.89 8.09 16.47
C GLU A 214 -13.36 7.71 16.71
N THR A 215 -14.14 7.50 15.66
CA THR A 215 -15.58 7.21 15.75
C THR A 215 -15.93 5.81 15.27
N VAL A 216 -14.92 5.03 14.85
CA VAL A 216 -15.15 3.72 14.25
C VAL A 216 -15.81 2.74 15.20
N ASP A 217 -16.95 2.20 14.80
CA ASP A 217 -17.60 1.07 15.43
C ASP A 217 -17.19 -0.23 14.73
N ARG A 218 -16.40 -1.03 15.46
CA ARG A 218 -15.89 -2.31 14.94
C ARG A 218 -17.01 -3.27 14.55
N GLU A 219 -18.08 -3.33 15.34
CA GLU A 219 -19.21 -4.23 15.06
C GLU A 219 -19.95 -3.81 13.81
N ARG A 220 -20.06 -2.50 13.59
CA ARG A 220 -20.68 -1.95 12.40
C ARG A 220 -19.88 -2.30 11.15
N ILE A 221 -18.55 -2.15 11.18
CA ILE A 221 -17.69 -2.54 10.04
C ILE A 221 -17.78 -4.06 9.78
N LEU A 222 -17.78 -4.88 10.83
CA LEU A 222 -17.90 -6.32 10.69
C LEU A 222 -19.20 -6.76 9.97
N ARG A 223 -20.30 -6.04 10.15
CA ARG A 223 -21.56 -6.33 9.43
C ARG A 223 -21.42 -6.19 7.91
N TYR A 224 -20.59 -5.27 7.43
CA TYR A 224 -20.31 -5.11 6.01
C TYR A 224 -19.35 -6.19 5.46
N LEU A 225 -18.59 -6.84 6.33
CA LEU A 225 -17.62 -7.88 5.94
C LEU A 225 -18.17 -9.30 6.06
N THR A 226 -19.34 -9.47 6.70
CA THR A 226 -19.95 -10.77 7.01
C THR A 226 -21.21 -10.99 6.17
N ILE A 227 -21.09 -10.93 4.85
CA ILE A 227 -22.18 -11.32 3.94
C ILE A 227 -21.87 -12.68 3.33
#